data_2231a6bd0b759a05045c55e1250caa9b
#
_entry.id   2231a6bd0b759a05045c55e1250caa9b
#
_cell.length_a   1.000
_cell.length_b   1.000
_cell.length_c   1.000
_cell.angle_alpha   90.00
_cell.angle_beta   90.00
_cell.angle_gamma   90.00
#
_symmetry.space_group_name_H-M   'P 1'
#
loop_
_entity.id
_entity.type
_entity.pdbx_description
1 polymer ?
#
loop_
_entity_poly.entity_id
_entity_poly.type
_entity_poly.pdbx_seq_one_letter_code
_entity_poly.pdbx_strand_id
1 'polypeptide(L)'
;VWVTAVALIVTVASTRAEEPTRVSLSGEVRGASGAHTVRVALWSEAGFLEKPVEEVDFDAGRATRYTFLVPRGRWAISAYEDRNENGILDMGLFGPREPNGFWRQFRGRHKPHFDEVAMPVDHDIADANIVLR
;
A
#
# COMPACT_ATOMS: atom_id res chain seq x y z
N VAL A 1 -62.33 27.35 -21.92
CA VAL A 1 -61.01 27.83 -21.50
C VAL A 1 -60.15 26.60 -21.25
N TRP A 2 -59.20 26.37 -22.15
CA TRP A 2 -58.28 25.25 -22.01
C TRP A 2 -57.02 25.72 -21.30
N VAL A 3 -56.76 25.16 -20.13
CA VAL A 3 -55.51 25.39 -19.42
C VAL A 3 -54.54 24.29 -19.82
N THR A 4 -53.59 24.60 -20.66
CA THR A 4 -52.50 23.70 -20.97
C THR A 4 -51.48 23.78 -19.83
N ALA A 5 -51.45 22.78 -18.97
CA ALA A 5 -50.39 22.62 -17.99
C ALA A 5 -49.14 22.16 -18.73
N VAL A 6 -48.16 23.04 -18.87
CA VAL A 6 -46.83 22.65 -19.35
C VAL A 6 -46.11 22.06 -18.14
N ALA A 7 -45.98 20.73 -18.12
CA ALA A 7 -45.15 20.04 -17.14
C ALA A 7 -43.70 20.33 -17.51
N LEU A 8 -43.05 21.15 -16.73
CA LEU A 8 -41.59 21.37 -16.84
C LEU A 8 -40.90 20.14 -16.23
N ILE A 9 -40.41 19.25 -17.10
CA ILE A 9 -39.57 18.15 -16.65
C ILE A 9 -38.19 18.73 -16.41
N VAL A 10 -37.87 18.99 -15.14
CA VAL A 10 -36.51 19.33 -14.72
C VAL A 10 -35.74 18.03 -14.67
N THR A 11 -34.96 17.74 -15.70
CA THR A 11 -34.01 16.64 -15.66
C THR A 11 -32.83 17.10 -14.81
N VAL A 12 -32.81 16.68 -13.54
CA VAL A 12 -31.63 16.86 -12.71
C VAL A 12 -30.59 15.87 -13.21
N ALA A 13 -29.66 16.34 -14.04
CA ALA A 13 -28.47 15.56 -14.31
C ALA A 13 -27.67 15.47 -13.01
N SER A 14 -27.77 14.34 -12.29
CA SER A 14 -26.88 14.08 -11.19
C SER A 14 -25.50 13.83 -11.77
N THR A 15 -24.64 14.86 -11.72
CA THR A 15 -23.21 14.66 -11.90
C THR A 15 -22.74 13.86 -10.69
N ARG A 16 -22.67 12.54 -10.84
CA ARG A 16 -21.86 11.74 -9.95
C ARG A 16 -20.42 12.19 -10.16
N ALA A 17 -19.82 12.77 -9.11
CA ALA A 17 -18.38 12.88 -9.08
C ALA A 17 -17.84 11.47 -9.32
N GLU A 18 -17.19 11.26 -10.45
CA GLU A 18 -16.53 9.99 -10.71
C GLU A 18 -15.48 9.81 -9.61
N GLU A 19 -15.66 8.80 -8.77
CA GLU A 19 -14.61 8.39 -7.85
C GLU A 19 -13.36 8.06 -8.68
N PRO A 20 -12.17 8.53 -8.27
CA PRO A 20 -10.96 8.18 -8.99
C PRO A 20 -10.88 6.66 -9.12
N THR A 21 -10.71 6.18 -10.35
CA THR A 21 -10.62 4.76 -10.64
C THR A 21 -9.44 4.18 -9.87
N ARG A 22 -9.74 3.27 -8.94
CA ARG A 22 -8.71 2.58 -8.17
C ARG A 22 -8.23 1.36 -8.93
N VAL A 23 -6.99 1.03 -8.74
CA VAL A 23 -6.35 -0.17 -9.26
C VAL A 23 -5.92 -1.07 -8.12
N SER A 24 -5.84 -2.36 -8.40
CA SER A 24 -5.41 -3.37 -7.44
C SER A 24 -3.88 -3.48 -7.46
N LEU A 25 -3.29 -3.39 -6.28
CA LEU A 25 -1.85 -3.54 -6.07
C LEU A 25 -1.63 -4.69 -5.10
N SER A 26 -1.23 -5.84 -5.61
CA SER A 26 -1.08 -7.05 -4.80
C SER A 26 0.24 -7.76 -5.06
N GLY A 27 0.66 -8.52 -4.08
CA GLY A 27 1.88 -9.30 -4.12
C GLY A 27 2.01 -10.17 -2.88
N GLU A 28 3.13 -10.83 -2.75
CA GLU A 28 3.43 -11.66 -1.59
C GLU A 28 4.77 -11.28 -0.98
N VAL A 29 4.87 -11.48 0.32
CA VAL A 29 6.11 -11.32 1.07
C VAL A 29 6.83 -12.66 1.11
N ARG A 30 8.08 -12.66 0.67
CA ARG A 30 8.95 -13.83 0.64
C ARG A 30 10.10 -13.68 1.63
N GLY A 31 10.61 -14.79 2.14
CA GLY A 31 11.74 -14.81 3.07
C GLY A 31 11.36 -14.66 4.53
N ALA A 32 10.08 -14.65 4.87
CA ALA A 32 9.64 -14.73 6.26
C ALA A 32 9.90 -16.11 6.83
N SER A 33 10.26 -16.17 8.12
CA SER A 33 10.52 -17.45 8.81
C SER A 33 9.25 -18.28 9.06
N GLY A 34 8.09 -17.63 9.06
CA GLY A 34 6.82 -18.24 9.45
C GLY A 34 6.59 -18.31 10.96
N ALA A 35 7.53 -17.81 11.77
CA ALA A 35 7.46 -17.89 13.23
C ALA A 35 6.94 -16.60 13.90
N HIS A 36 6.89 -15.50 13.18
CA HIS A 36 6.53 -14.19 13.72
C HIS A 36 5.56 -13.43 12.80
N THR A 37 4.94 -12.40 13.34
CA THR A 37 4.06 -11.50 12.59
C THR A 37 4.83 -10.80 11.47
N VAL A 38 4.24 -10.75 10.28
CA VAL A 38 4.73 -9.96 9.16
C VAL A 38 3.82 -8.76 8.97
N ARG A 39 4.38 -7.56 8.97
CA ARG A 39 3.65 -6.33 8.73
C ARG A 39 3.99 -5.76 7.37
N VAL A 40 2.94 -5.44 6.60
CA VAL A 40 3.06 -4.81 5.29
C VAL A 40 2.45 -3.41 5.36
N ALA A 41 3.17 -2.41 4.91
CA ALA A 41 2.74 -1.02 4.92
C ALA A 41 2.75 -0.41 3.52
N LEU A 42 1.69 0.30 3.20
CA LEU A 42 1.54 1.08 1.97
C LEU A 42 1.86 2.55 2.26
N TRP A 43 2.72 3.15 1.45
CA TRP A 43 3.22 4.49 1.65
C TRP A 43 2.92 5.40 0.47
N SER A 44 2.44 6.62 0.77
CA SER A 44 2.48 7.76 -0.14
C SER A 44 3.72 8.62 0.14
N GLU A 45 4.04 9.51 -0.78
CA GLU A 45 5.19 10.41 -0.61
C GLU A 45 5.06 11.30 0.65
N ALA A 46 3.87 11.85 0.88
CA ALA A 46 3.64 12.79 1.98
C ALA A 46 3.86 12.23 3.39
N GLY A 47 3.58 10.94 3.58
CA GLY A 47 3.73 10.29 4.89
C GLY A 47 4.82 9.22 4.94
N PHE A 48 5.72 9.23 3.97
CA PHE A 48 6.72 8.17 3.85
C PHE A 48 7.56 7.98 5.11
N LEU A 49 7.55 6.76 5.64
CA LEU A 49 8.21 6.30 6.87
C LEU A 49 7.74 6.97 8.17
N GLU A 50 6.73 7.81 8.10
CA GLU A 50 6.14 8.47 9.28
C GLU A 50 4.72 7.96 9.55
N LYS A 51 3.87 8.00 8.52
CA LYS A 51 2.49 7.57 8.62
C LYS A 51 2.09 6.80 7.36
N PRO A 52 1.93 5.48 7.45
CA PRO A 52 1.46 4.69 6.32
C PRO A 52 0.01 5.05 5.97
N VAL A 53 -0.33 4.89 4.70
CA VAL A 53 -1.71 5.06 4.22
C VAL A 53 -2.55 3.89 4.69
N GLU A 54 -1.98 2.69 4.69
CA GLU A 54 -2.63 1.45 5.10
C GLU A 54 -1.57 0.46 5.58
N GLU A 55 -1.94 -0.35 6.56
CA GLU A 55 -1.11 -1.45 7.06
C GLU A 55 -1.93 -2.72 7.13
N VAL A 56 -1.27 -3.85 6.92
CA VAL A 56 -1.85 -5.17 7.14
C VAL A 56 -0.85 -6.07 7.86
N ASP A 57 -1.34 -6.80 8.86
CA ASP A 57 -0.55 -7.74 9.62
C ASP A 57 -0.95 -9.17 9.28
N PHE A 58 0.04 -10.02 9.12
CA PHE A 58 -0.13 -11.46 8.94
C PHE A 58 0.41 -12.19 10.16
N ASP A 59 -0.44 -12.98 10.81
CA ASP A 59 -0.02 -13.82 11.92
C ASP A 59 1.03 -14.85 11.48
N ALA A 60 1.85 -15.26 12.44
CA ALA A 60 2.87 -16.29 12.21
C ALA A 60 2.30 -17.54 11.52
N GLY A 61 2.99 -17.99 10.48
CA GLY A 61 2.60 -19.18 9.71
C GLY A 61 1.46 -18.98 8.72
N ARG A 62 0.91 -17.77 8.59
CA ARG A 62 -0.11 -17.44 7.60
C ARG A 62 0.51 -17.10 6.25
N ALA A 63 -0.28 -17.30 5.17
CA ALA A 63 0.09 -16.82 3.86
C ALA A 63 0.22 -15.29 3.86
N THR A 64 1.32 -14.78 3.32
CA THR A 64 1.65 -13.35 3.33
C THR A 64 1.35 -12.67 2.00
N ARG A 65 0.19 -12.94 1.44
CA ARG A 65 -0.29 -12.27 0.22
C ARG A 65 -1.19 -11.12 0.59
N TYR A 66 -0.87 -9.93 0.10
CA TYR A 66 -1.60 -8.70 0.37
C TYR A 66 -2.22 -8.11 -0.90
N THR A 67 -3.25 -7.29 -0.71
CA THR A 67 -3.89 -6.51 -1.76
C THR A 67 -4.28 -5.14 -1.21
N PHE A 68 -3.85 -4.09 -1.92
CA PHE A 68 -4.29 -2.72 -1.68
C PHE A 68 -5.05 -2.21 -2.89
N LEU A 69 -6.11 -1.45 -2.67
CA LEU A 69 -6.80 -0.70 -3.71
C LEU A 69 -6.33 0.75 -3.65
N VAL A 70 -5.68 1.22 -4.71
CA VAL A 70 -5.03 2.53 -4.73
C VAL A 70 -5.44 3.34 -5.94
N PRO A 71 -5.53 4.68 -5.82
CA PRO A 71 -5.56 5.55 -6.99
C PRO A 71 -4.28 5.37 -7.82
N ARG A 72 -4.35 5.62 -9.11
CA ARG A 72 -3.16 5.67 -9.95
C ARG A 72 -2.19 6.71 -9.41
N GLY A 73 -0.92 6.38 -9.41
CA GLY A 73 0.12 7.25 -8.88
C GLY A 73 1.38 6.48 -8.50
N ARG A 74 2.20 7.09 -7.65
CA ARG A 74 3.43 6.48 -7.15
C ARG A 74 3.23 5.99 -5.73
N TRP A 75 3.60 4.74 -5.50
CA TRP A 75 3.39 4.06 -4.24
C TRP A 75 4.63 3.27 -3.84
N ALA A 76 4.91 3.25 -2.55
CA ALA A 76 5.91 2.38 -1.97
C ALA A 76 5.22 1.37 -1.05
N ILE A 77 5.75 0.16 -1.00
CA ILE A 77 5.27 -0.89 -0.10
C ILE A 77 6.47 -1.48 0.61
N SER A 78 6.39 -1.53 1.93
CA SER A 78 7.41 -2.15 2.77
C SER A 78 6.83 -3.31 3.56
N ALA A 79 7.70 -4.21 3.96
CA ALA A 79 7.34 -5.29 4.87
C ALA A 79 8.49 -5.57 5.82
N TYR A 80 8.16 -6.07 7.01
CA TYR A 80 9.14 -6.60 7.94
C TYR A 80 8.53 -7.72 8.78
N GLU A 81 9.39 -8.59 9.29
CA GLU A 81 9.03 -9.64 10.24
C GLU A 81 9.35 -9.15 11.65
N ASP A 82 8.31 -9.01 12.47
CA ASP A 82 8.42 -8.50 13.84
C ASP A 82 8.83 -9.63 14.80
N ARG A 83 10.13 -9.89 14.89
CA ARG A 83 10.68 -11.03 15.64
C ARG A 83 10.51 -10.92 17.14
N ASN A 84 10.46 -9.73 17.69
CA ASN A 84 10.25 -9.51 19.11
C ASN A 84 8.80 -9.16 19.48
N GLU A 85 7.88 -9.15 18.49
CA GLU A 85 6.45 -8.90 18.68
C GLU A 85 6.15 -7.54 19.37
N ASN A 86 6.98 -6.52 19.14
CA ASN A 86 6.81 -5.19 19.75
C ASN A 86 6.00 -4.20 18.88
N GLY A 87 5.62 -4.62 17.66
CA GLY A 87 4.82 -3.81 16.73
C GLY A 87 5.58 -2.72 15.99
N ILE A 88 6.90 -2.63 16.14
CA ILE A 88 7.76 -1.66 15.46
C ILE A 88 8.96 -2.35 14.82
N LEU A 89 9.49 -1.74 13.76
CA LEU A 89 10.74 -2.17 13.16
C LEU A 89 11.91 -1.69 14.03
N ASP A 90 12.64 -2.64 14.62
CA ASP A 90 13.80 -2.32 15.46
C ASP A 90 14.98 -1.87 14.61
N MET A 91 15.57 -0.76 15.02
CA MET A 91 16.74 -0.16 14.39
C MET A 91 17.99 -0.39 15.22
N GLY A 92 19.07 -0.79 14.55
CA GLY A 92 20.40 -0.89 15.14
C GLY A 92 21.33 0.19 14.58
N LEU A 93 22.59 0.16 15.03
CA LEU A 93 23.64 1.09 14.55
C LEU A 93 23.87 1.02 13.03
N PHE A 94 23.62 -0.14 12.44
CA PHE A 94 23.87 -0.42 11.01
C PHE A 94 22.57 -0.57 10.20
N GLY A 95 21.44 -0.12 10.72
CA GLY A 95 20.14 -0.22 10.06
C GLY A 95 19.16 -1.13 10.79
N PRO A 96 18.08 -1.55 10.13
CA PRO A 96 17.08 -2.44 10.72
C PRO A 96 17.69 -3.76 11.21
N ARG A 97 17.28 -4.19 12.40
CA ARG A 97 17.70 -5.48 13.00
C ARG A 97 16.82 -6.65 12.57
N GLU A 98 15.61 -6.35 12.16
CA GLU A 98 14.65 -7.37 11.74
C GLU A 98 14.63 -7.49 10.22
N PRO A 99 14.32 -8.69 9.68
CA PRO A 99 14.18 -8.85 8.24
C PRO A 99 13.16 -7.88 7.67
N ASN A 100 13.54 -7.16 6.63
CA ASN A 100 12.69 -6.16 6.01
C ASN A 100 12.95 -6.06 4.51
N GLY A 101 12.08 -5.37 3.81
CA GLY A 101 12.22 -5.12 2.39
C GLY A 101 11.18 -4.16 1.86
N PHE A 102 11.43 -3.69 0.65
CA PHE A 102 10.50 -2.89 -0.14
C PHE A 102 10.17 -3.63 -1.43
N TRP A 103 9.01 -3.35 -1.99
CA TRP A 103 8.63 -3.85 -3.30
C TRP A 103 9.68 -3.48 -4.36
N ARG A 104 10.04 -2.21 -4.47
CA ARG A 104 11.24 -1.81 -5.22
C ARG A 104 12.44 -1.98 -4.29
N GLN A 105 13.31 -2.92 -4.61
CA GLN A 105 14.45 -3.26 -3.77
C GLN A 105 15.37 -2.05 -3.55
N PHE A 106 15.67 -1.80 -2.27
CA PHE A 106 16.59 -0.77 -1.84
C PHE A 106 17.89 -1.40 -1.35
N ARG A 107 19.02 -0.93 -1.89
CA ARG A 107 20.37 -1.43 -1.54
C ARG A 107 21.28 -0.38 -0.93
N GLY A 108 20.77 0.81 -0.66
CA GLY A 108 21.53 1.90 -0.05
C GLY A 108 21.87 1.64 1.42
N ARG A 109 22.83 2.39 1.95
CA ARG A 109 23.25 2.35 3.36
C ARG A 109 22.74 3.52 4.17
N HIS A 110 21.82 4.29 3.63
CA HIS A 110 21.15 5.41 4.28
C HIS A 110 19.66 5.10 4.41
N LYS A 111 18.95 5.93 5.16
CA LYS A 111 17.50 5.87 5.21
C LYS A 111 16.94 6.11 3.79
N PRO A 112 16.10 5.22 3.25
CA PRO A 112 15.60 5.37 1.89
C PRO A 112 14.74 6.61 1.72
N HIS A 113 14.86 7.27 0.58
CA HIS A 113 13.94 8.30 0.13
C HIS A 113 12.81 7.66 -0.66
N PHE A 114 11.65 8.29 -0.66
CA PHE A 114 10.47 7.77 -1.37
C PHE A 114 10.78 7.42 -2.83
N ASP A 115 11.48 8.27 -3.54
CA ASP A 115 11.82 8.06 -4.95
C ASP A 115 12.69 6.82 -5.22
N GLU A 116 13.40 6.34 -4.20
CA GLU A 116 14.27 5.18 -4.32
C GLU A 116 13.51 3.85 -4.21
N VAL A 117 12.33 3.87 -3.59
CA VAL A 117 11.54 2.67 -3.30
C VAL A 117 10.12 2.69 -3.89
N ALA A 118 9.68 3.85 -4.38
CA ALA A 118 8.38 4.00 -5.01
C ALA A 118 8.37 3.49 -6.45
N MET A 119 7.21 3.02 -6.87
CA MET A 119 6.96 2.56 -8.23
C MET A 119 5.71 3.23 -8.79
N PRO A 120 5.66 3.52 -10.10
CA PRO A 120 4.45 3.99 -10.75
C PRO A 120 3.41 2.85 -10.81
N VAL A 121 2.18 3.18 -10.46
CA VAL A 121 1.03 2.26 -10.50
C VAL A 121 -0.06 2.91 -11.33
N ASP A 122 -0.26 2.41 -12.56
CA ASP A 122 -1.23 2.92 -13.53
C ASP A 122 -2.24 1.85 -13.98
N HIS A 123 -2.07 0.61 -13.56
CA HIS A 123 -2.91 -0.54 -13.85
C HIS A 123 -2.84 -1.55 -12.71
N ASP A 124 -3.67 -2.58 -12.75
CA ASP A 124 -3.62 -3.67 -11.77
C ASP A 124 -2.27 -4.39 -11.81
N ILE A 125 -1.66 -4.56 -10.64
CA ILE A 125 -0.39 -5.25 -10.46
C ILE A 125 -0.60 -6.40 -9.47
N ALA A 126 -0.22 -7.61 -9.88
CA ALA A 126 -0.39 -8.82 -9.08
C ALA A 126 0.93 -9.42 -8.57
N ASP A 127 2.06 -8.85 -8.96
CA ASP A 127 3.40 -9.34 -8.67
C ASP A 127 4.28 -8.34 -7.91
N ALA A 128 3.66 -7.49 -7.10
CA ALA A 128 4.37 -6.55 -6.22
C ALA A 128 4.98 -7.33 -5.03
N ASN A 129 5.91 -8.21 -5.32
CA ASN A 129 6.50 -9.10 -4.35
C ASN A 129 7.62 -8.41 -3.57
N ILE A 130 7.70 -8.71 -2.28
CA ILE A 130 8.70 -8.17 -1.36
C ILE A 130 9.54 -9.32 -0.84
N VAL A 131 10.85 -9.20 -0.92
CA VAL A 131 11.79 -10.17 -0.36
C VAL A 131 12.40 -9.59 0.91
N LEU A 132 12.19 -10.26 2.03
CA LEU A 132 12.79 -9.89 3.32
C LEU A 132 14.25 -10.34 3.37
N ARG A 133 15.11 -9.46 3.91
CA ARG A 133 16.53 -9.71 4.10
C ARG A 133 17.02 -9.21 5.44
#